data_80dcf11efd4f828e9b42ffca13c54a40
#
_entry.id   80dcf11efd4f828e9b42ffca13c54a40
#
_cell.length_a   1.000
_cell.length_b   1.000
_cell.length_c   1.000
_cell.angle_alpha   90.00
_cell.angle_beta   90.00
_cell.angle_gamma   90.00
#
_symmetry.space_group_name_H-M   'P 1'
#
loop_
_entity.id
_entity.type
_entity.pdbx_description
1 polymer ?
#
loop_
_entity_poly.entity_id
_entity_poly.type
_entity_poly.pdbx_seq_one_letter_code
_entity_poly.pdbx_strand_id
1 'polypeptide(L)'
;MVLSSIPSRTVEESFDRDGFVHMESCLSQEEFGMAQRQIERYKREIVPELNFIEAFYEDDNQPSSLKQLQRMDQHDEWFSQFALQPRWLELAEQMLRQTVVLNGVEWFNKPKLSGKPTPPHQDGFYFCLKPDEAVTFWFAIDSADEENGCLRYARGSHLGGIRPHGCSHI
;
A
#
# COMPACT_ATOMS: atom_id res chain seq x y z
N MET A 1 -4.60 6.97 20.66
CA MET A 1 -4.49 5.59 21.18
C MET A 1 -3.11 5.08 20.78
N VAL A 2 -2.26 4.79 21.74
CA VAL A 2 -0.88 4.35 21.51
C VAL A 2 -0.93 3.05 20.70
N LEU A 3 -0.12 2.94 19.64
CA LEU A 3 0.16 1.68 18.96
C LEU A 3 0.47 0.65 20.04
N SER A 4 -0.45 -0.25 20.33
CA SER A 4 -0.36 -1.12 21.50
C SER A 4 0.78 -2.13 21.29
N SER A 5 1.86 -1.89 22.02
CA SER A 5 2.71 -2.88 22.68
C SER A 5 3.39 -3.99 21.88
N ILE A 6 3.75 -3.79 20.61
CA ILE A 6 4.93 -4.49 20.12
C ILE A 6 6.11 -3.59 20.48
N PRO A 7 7.09 -4.04 21.28
CA PRO A 7 8.27 -3.22 21.58
C PRO A 7 8.93 -2.80 20.26
N SER A 8 9.26 -1.52 20.10
CA SER A 8 9.88 -0.94 18.89
C SER A 8 11.01 -1.82 18.34
N ARG A 9 11.85 -2.32 19.23
CA ARG A 9 12.97 -3.22 18.91
C ARG A 9 12.54 -4.54 18.20
N THR A 10 11.37 -5.07 18.51
CA THR A 10 10.88 -6.31 17.86
C THR A 10 10.31 -6.06 16.45
N VAL A 11 9.80 -4.84 16.17
CA VAL A 11 9.34 -4.44 14.83
C VAL A 11 10.53 -4.29 13.90
N GLU A 12 11.55 -3.52 14.30
CA GLU A 12 12.79 -3.32 13.53
C GLU A 12 13.52 -4.64 13.26
N GLU A 13 13.75 -5.45 14.30
CA GLU A 13 14.42 -6.75 14.18
C GLU A 13 13.67 -7.70 13.23
N SER A 14 12.34 -7.67 13.24
CA SER A 14 11.51 -8.49 12.36
C SER A 14 11.56 -7.96 10.93
N PHE A 15 11.52 -6.65 10.74
CA PHE A 15 11.65 -6.02 9.43
C PHE A 15 13.01 -6.30 8.80
N ASP A 16 14.11 -6.12 9.56
CA ASP A 16 15.47 -6.40 9.10
C ASP A 16 15.65 -7.87 8.67
N ARG A 17 15.07 -8.79 9.41
CA ARG A 17 15.21 -10.22 9.15
C ARG A 17 14.33 -10.68 7.99
N ASP A 18 13.08 -10.25 7.99
CA ASP A 18 12.04 -10.83 7.14
C ASP A 18 11.72 -9.96 5.91
N GLY A 19 11.99 -8.65 5.96
CA GLY A 19 11.63 -7.67 4.93
C GLY A 19 10.18 -7.20 5.00
N PHE A 20 9.45 -7.65 6.01
CA PHE A 20 8.08 -7.20 6.29
C PHE A 20 7.72 -7.43 7.76
N VAL A 21 6.71 -6.72 8.23
CA VAL A 21 6.10 -6.93 9.55
C VAL A 21 4.58 -6.91 9.39
N HIS A 22 3.91 -7.88 9.99
CA HIS A 22 2.46 -7.85 10.13
C HIS A 22 2.10 -7.22 11.46
N MET A 23 1.31 -6.15 11.41
CA MET A 23 0.85 -5.41 12.58
C MET A 23 -0.67 -5.44 12.64
N GLU A 24 -1.21 -5.98 13.70
CA GLU A 24 -2.66 -6.04 13.93
C GLU A 24 -3.18 -4.73 14.53
N SER A 25 -4.40 -4.34 14.16
CA SER A 25 -5.11 -3.22 14.78
C SER A 25 -4.37 -1.86 14.72
N CYS A 26 -3.64 -1.60 13.64
CA CYS A 26 -2.94 -0.31 13.43
C CYS A 26 -3.91 0.88 13.30
N LEU A 27 -5.14 0.62 12.89
CA LEU A 27 -6.22 1.60 12.82
C LEU A 27 -7.27 1.27 13.91
N SER A 28 -7.78 2.29 14.57
CA SER A 28 -8.96 2.15 15.39
C SER A 28 -10.19 1.85 14.51
N GLN A 29 -11.28 1.36 15.10
CA GLN A 29 -12.53 1.11 14.38
C GLN A 29 -13.09 2.39 13.72
N GLU A 30 -12.91 3.54 14.35
CA GLU A 30 -13.31 4.83 13.81
C GLU A 30 -12.47 5.21 12.59
N GLU A 31 -11.13 5.10 12.68
CA GLU A 31 -10.21 5.38 11.58
C GLU A 31 -10.45 4.43 10.40
N PHE A 32 -10.65 3.15 10.70
CA PHE A 32 -10.97 2.15 9.68
C PHE A 32 -12.28 2.50 8.94
N GLY A 33 -13.35 2.79 9.67
CA GLY A 33 -14.61 3.20 9.07
C GLY A 33 -14.51 4.53 8.32
N MET A 34 -13.64 5.46 8.76
CA MET A 34 -13.36 6.69 8.04
C MET A 34 -12.64 6.39 6.72
N ALA A 35 -11.60 5.55 6.74
CA ALA A 35 -10.86 5.18 5.53
C ALA A 35 -11.79 4.55 4.48
N GLN A 36 -12.66 3.64 4.87
CA GLN A 36 -13.66 3.05 3.97
C GLN A 36 -14.56 4.12 3.35
N ARG A 37 -15.11 5.04 4.15
CA ARG A 37 -15.96 6.13 3.64
C ARG A 37 -15.22 7.06 2.69
N GLN A 38 -13.96 7.36 2.97
CA GLN A 38 -13.16 8.25 2.12
C GLN A 38 -12.77 7.59 0.80
N ILE A 39 -12.50 6.29 0.79
CA ILE A 39 -12.29 5.54 -0.45
C ILE A 39 -13.55 5.55 -1.32
N GLU A 40 -14.72 5.31 -0.75
CA GLU A 40 -15.97 5.34 -1.52
C GLU A 40 -16.33 6.76 -2.00
N ARG A 41 -16.02 7.80 -1.20
CA ARG A 41 -16.13 9.19 -1.65
C ARG A 41 -15.20 9.46 -2.83
N TYR A 42 -13.94 9.09 -2.72
CA TYR A 42 -12.93 9.28 -3.77
C TYR A 42 -13.35 8.61 -5.08
N LYS A 43 -13.82 7.38 -5.01
CA LYS A 43 -14.34 6.65 -6.18
C LYS A 43 -15.52 7.36 -6.85
N ARG A 44 -16.41 7.96 -6.07
CA ARG A 44 -17.60 8.65 -6.60
C ARG A 44 -17.28 10.03 -7.14
N GLU A 45 -16.42 10.79 -6.49
CA GLU A 45 -16.24 12.22 -6.71
C GLU A 45 -14.98 12.57 -7.50
N ILE A 46 -13.89 11.82 -7.30
CA ILE A 46 -12.58 12.13 -7.89
C ILE A 46 -12.28 11.25 -9.10
N VAL A 47 -12.51 9.95 -9.00
CA VAL A 47 -12.19 9.00 -10.08
C VAL A 47 -12.77 9.39 -11.45
N PRO A 48 -13.99 9.96 -11.57
CA PRO A 48 -14.52 10.39 -12.87
C PRO A 48 -13.69 11.49 -13.57
N GLU A 49 -12.89 12.24 -12.81
CA GLU A 49 -12.06 13.35 -13.30
C GLU A 49 -10.60 12.93 -13.53
N LEU A 50 -10.22 11.70 -13.11
CA LEU A 50 -8.86 11.20 -13.25
C LEU A 50 -8.57 10.77 -14.69
N ASN A 51 -7.30 10.86 -15.06
CA ASN A 51 -6.81 10.36 -16.34
C ASN A 51 -6.46 8.86 -16.26
N PHE A 52 -6.20 8.25 -17.41
CA PHE A 52 -5.93 6.81 -17.55
C PHE A 52 -4.62 6.33 -16.89
N ILE A 53 -3.75 7.23 -16.46
CA ILE A 53 -2.50 6.88 -15.77
C ILE A 53 -2.67 6.89 -14.23
N GLU A 54 -3.84 7.19 -13.72
CA GLU A 54 -4.13 7.31 -12.29
C GLU A 54 -5.27 6.41 -11.83
N ALA A 55 -6.13 5.98 -12.77
CA ALA A 55 -7.20 5.02 -12.50
C ALA A 55 -7.12 3.86 -13.50
N PHE A 56 -6.86 2.66 -13.00
CA PHE A 56 -6.65 1.46 -13.81
C PHE A 56 -7.79 0.46 -13.60
N TYR A 57 -8.22 -0.13 -14.70
CA TYR A 57 -9.30 -1.11 -14.75
C TYR A 57 -8.80 -2.46 -15.28
N GLU A 58 -9.44 -3.56 -14.91
CA GLU A 58 -9.23 -4.85 -15.57
C GLU A 58 -9.86 -4.90 -16.96
N ASP A 59 -10.94 -4.15 -17.15
CA ASP A 59 -11.64 -3.91 -18.41
C ASP A 59 -12.09 -2.45 -18.46
N ASP A 60 -11.52 -1.67 -19.36
CA ASP A 60 -11.74 -0.22 -19.48
C ASP A 60 -13.21 0.13 -19.81
N ASN A 61 -13.99 -0.82 -20.31
CA ASN A 61 -15.41 -0.64 -20.58
C ASN A 61 -16.30 -0.97 -19.38
N GLN A 62 -15.71 -1.42 -18.27
CA GLN A 62 -16.45 -1.87 -17.11
C GLN A 62 -16.01 -1.12 -15.83
N PRO A 63 -16.72 -0.05 -15.40
CA PRO A 63 -16.36 0.74 -14.22
C PRO A 63 -16.22 -0.07 -12.92
N SER A 64 -16.96 -1.18 -12.79
CA SER A 64 -16.87 -2.09 -11.64
C SER A 64 -15.58 -2.91 -11.60
N SER A 65 -14.76 -2.86 -12.66
CA SER A 65 -13.47 -3.55 -12.74
C SER A 65 -12.29 -2.69 -12.28
N LEU A 66 -12.55 -1.55 -11.62
CA LEU A 66 -11.51 -0.69 -11.06
C LEU A 66 -10.59 -1.50 -10.14
N LYS A 67 -9.30 -1.53 -10.46
CA LYS A 67 -8.30 -2.34 -9.75
C LYS A 67 -7.26 -1.55 -9.00
N GLN A 68 -6.93 -0.34 -9.46
CA GLN A 68 -5.88 0.47 -8.84
C GLN A 68 -6.17 1.95 -9.02
N LEU A 69 -5.90 2.71 -7.97
CA LEU A 69 -5.83 4.17 -7.99
C LEU A 69 -4.43 4.58 -7.54
N GLN A 70 -3.81 5.48 -8.28
CA GLN A 70 -2.47 6.00 -7.96
C GLN A 70 -2.53 7.48 -7.58
N ARG A 71 -1.53 7.94 -6.82
CA ARG A 71 -1.34 9.34 -6.44
C ARG A 71 -2.56 9.98 -5.77
N MET A 72 -3.29 9.22 -4.98
CA MET A 72 -4.49 9.72 -4.30
C MET A 72 -4.21 10.93 -3.41
N ASP A 73 -3.01 11.01 -2.85
CA ASP A 73 -2.52 12.13 -2.03
C ASP A 73 -2.38 13.44 -2.81
N GLN A 74 -2.21 13.38 -4.13
CA GLN A 74 -2.09 14.56 -4.99
C GLN A 74 -3.44 15.14 -5.41
N HIS A 75 -4.48 14.33 -5.37
CA HIS A 75 -5.84 14.68 -5.78
C HIS A 75 -6.79 14.94 -4.60
N ASP A 76 -6.38 14.55 -3.39
CA ASP A 76 -7.27 14.62 -2.24
C ASP A 76 -6.51 14.86 -0.93
N GLU A 77 -6.91 15.91 -0.22
CA GLU A 77 -6.27 16.36 1.01
C GLU A 77 -6.38 15.33 2.13
N TRP A 78 -7.47 14.58 2.22
CA TRP A 78 -7.65 13.58 3.27
C TRP A 78 -6.60 12.48 3.16
N PHE A 79 -6.34 11.98 1.95
CA PHE A 79 -5.34 10.93 1.73
C PHE A 79 -3.91 11.44 1.97
N SER A 80 -3.64 12.69 1.59
CA SER A 80 -2.38 13.35 1.91
C SER A 80 -2.17 13.46 3.42
N GLN A 81 -3.15 13.99 4.15
CA GLN A 81 -3.10 14.15 5.61
C GLN A 81 -3.02 12.81 6.33
N PHE A 82 -3.73 11.79 5.87
CA PHE A 82 -3.68 10.45 6.45
C PHE A 82 -2.26 9.85 6.34
N ALA A 83 -1.64 9.94 5.18
CA ALA A 83 -0.30 9.39 4.94
C ALA A 83 0.81 10.17 5.67
N LEU A 84 0.63 11.47 5.85
CA LEU A 84 1.60 12.35 6.52
C LEU A 84 1.42 12.40 8.06
N GLN A 85 0.58 11.55 8.64
CA GLN A 85 0.47 11.49 10.11
C GLN A 85 1.82 11.13 10.74
N PRO A 86 2.23 11.83 11.81
CA PRO A 86 3.54 11.62 12.45
C PRO A 86 3.83 10.15 12.77
N ARG A 87 2.85 9.39 13.23
CA ARG A 87 3.01 7.97 13.59
C ARG A 87 3.48 7.09 12.41
N TRP A 88 3.06 7.41 11.18
CA TRP A 88 3.49 6.64 10.01
C TRP A 88 4.89 7.05 9.57
N LEU A 89 5.18 8.35 9.61
CA LEU A 89 6.51 8.85 9.28
C LEU A 89 7.55 8.34 10.29
N GLU A 90 7.27 8.45 11.58
CA GLU A 90 8.14 7.95 12.65
C GLU A 90 8.40 6.44 12.51
N LEU A 91 7.36 5.66 12.20
CA LEU A 91 7.52 4.22 11.99
C LEU A 91 8.37 3.92 10.74
N ALA A 92 8.18 4.66 9.66
CA ALA A 92 9.00 4.52 8.45
C ALA A 92 10.46 4.90 8.70
N GLU A 93 10.71 6.01 9.41
CA GLU A 93 12.05 6.46 9.80
C GLU A 93 12.77 5.45 10.69
N GLN A 94 12.04 4.80 11.62
CA GLN A 94 12.58 3.71 12.43
C GLN A 94 13.02 2.51 11.57
N MET A 95 12.18 2.11 10.61
CA MET A 95 12.47 0.97 9.74
C MET A 95 13.63 1.26 8.79
N LEU A 96 13.68 2.45 8.19
CA LEU A 96 14.68 2.84 7.20
C LEU A 96 15.91 3.51 7.82
N ARG A 97 15.87 3.88 9.11
CA ARG A 97 16.94 4.58 9.86
C ARG A 97 17.42 5.87 9.22
N GLN A 98 16.52 6.58 8.56
CA GLN A 98 16.76 7.84 7.88
C GLN A 98 15.47 8.67 7.79
N THR A 99 15.61 9.95 7.52
CA THR A 99 14.45 10.81 7.22
C THR A 99 13.76 10.33 5.95
N VAL A 100 12.45 10.28 5.98
CA VAL A 100 11.63 9.76 4.90
C VAL A 100 10.77 10.86 4.25
N VAL A 101 10.38 10.62 3.02
CA VAL A 101 9.39 11.42 2.31
C VAL A 101 8.28 10.50 1.77
N LEU A 102 7.07 11.02 1.71
CA LEU A 102 5.95 10.31 1.09
C LEU A 102 6.21 10.17 -0.41
N ASN A 103 6.17 8.94 -0.92
CA ASN A 103 6.22 8.67 -2.35
C ASN A 103 4.85 8.76 -3.01
N GLY A 104 3.81 8.31 -2.34
CA GLY A 104 2.44 8.40 -2.80
C GLY A 104 1.48 7.51 -2.02
N VAL A 105 0.19 7.74 -2.25
CA VAL A 105 -0.90 6.92 -1.71
C VAL A 105 -1.62 6.25 -2.87
N GLU A 106 -1.77 4.94 -2.75
CA GLU A 106 -2.43 4.10 -3.75
C GLU A 106 -3.54 3.27 -3.10
N TRP A 107 -4.50 2.88 -3.90
CA TRP A 107 -5.51 1.91 -3.52
C TRP A 107 -5.52 0.77 -4.53
N PHE A 108 -5.55 -0.46 -4.01
CA PHE A 108 -5.61 -1.67 -4.81
C PHE A 108 -6.87 -2.47 -4.51
N ASN A 109 -7.42 -3.07 -5.53
CA ASN A 109 -8.57 -3.95 -5.46
C ASN A 109 -8.36 -5.16 -6.39
N LYS A 110 -8.96 -6.27 -6.02
CA LYS A 110 -9.19 -7.41 -6.91
C LYS A 110 -10.69 -7.48 -7.20
N PRO A 111 -11.13 -6.89 -8.32
CA PRO A 111 -12.55 -6.86 -8.63
C PRO A 111 -13.13 -8.26 -8.69
N LYS A 112 -14.33 -8.44 -8.13
CA LYS A 112 -15.01 -9.73 -8.10
C LYS A 112 -15.21 -10.25 -9.53
N LEU A 113 -14.89 -11.52 -9.76
CA LEU A 113 -14.99 -12.25 -11.03
C LEU A 113 -13.97 -11.87 -12.12
N SER A 114 -13.34 -10.70 -12.06
CA SER A 114 -12.38 -10.22 -13.07
C SER A 114 -10.96 -10.03 -12.54
N GLY A 115 -10.78 -10.02 -11.23
CA GLY A 115 -9.47 -9.80 -10.60
C GLY A 115 -8.45 -10.87 -10.99
N LYS A 116 -7.30 -10.43 -11.49
CA LYS A 116 -6.20 -11.31 -11.90
C LYS A 116 -5.17 -11.43 -10.77
N PRO A 117 -4.44 -12.56 -10.71
CA PRO A 117 -3.31 -12.68 -9.81
C PRO A 117 -2.23 -11.63 -10.12
N THR A 118 -1.73 -10.96 -9.10
CA THR A 118 -0.55 -10.11 -9.24
C THR A 118 0.70 -10.98 -9.17
N PRO A 119 1.58 -10.97 -10.20
CA PRO A 119 2.82 -11.73 -10.16
C PRO A 119 3.73 -11.32 -9.01
N PRO A 120 4.60 -12.21 -8.51
CA PRO A 120 5.63 -11.84 -7.54
C PRO A 120 6.50 -10.70 -8.09
N HIS A 121 6.66 -9.63 -7.32
CA HIS A 121 7.43 -8.45 -7.68
C HIS A 121 8.06 -7.80 -6.44
N GLN A 122 8.86 -6.78 -6.66
CA GLN A 122 9.40 -5.89 -5.63
C GLN A 122 8.97 -4.47 -5.99
N ASP A 123 8.29 -3.78 -5.09
CA ASP A 123 7.80 -2.40 -5.30
C ASP A 123 8.95 -1.47 -5.69
N GLY A 124 10.10 -1.63 -5.04
CA GLY A 124 11.30 -0.84 -5.31
C GLY A 124 11.77 -0.88 -6.78
N PHE A 125 11.44 -1.94 -7.53
CA PHE A 125 11.73 -2.00 -8.97
C PHE A 125 10.98 -0.91 -9.74
N TYR A 126 9.73 -0.64 -9.36
CA TYR A 126 8.88 0.35 -10.03
C TYR A 126 9.12 1.77 -9.52
N PHE A 127 9.57 1.91 -8.27
CA PHE A 127 9.84 3.24 -7.68
C PHE A 127 11.05 3.92 -8.28
N CYS A 128 12.00 3.17 -8.87
CA CYS A 128 13.21 3.73 -9.50
C CYS A 128 14.01 4.67 -8.60
N LEU A 129 14.06 4.38 -7.29
CA LEU A 129 14.75 5.20 -6.29
C LEU A 129 16.25 4.90 -6.24
N LYS A 130 17.01 5.88 -5.77
CA LYS A 130 18.43 5.72 -5.45
C LYS A 130 18.79 6.52 -4.18
N PRO A 131 19.17 5.86 -3.06
CA PRO A 131 19.17 4.39 -2.89
C PRO A 131 17.79 3.78 -3.11
N ASP A 132 17.74 2.46 -3.36
CA ASP A 132 16.52 1.67 -3.58
C ASP A 132 15.84 1.28 -2.25
N GLU A 133 15.77 2.23 -1.34
CA GLU A 133 15.25 2.06 0.02
C GLU A 133 13.85 2.67 0.11
N ALA A 134 12.87 1.82 0.33
CA ALA A 134 11.48 2.21 0.54
C ALA A 134 10.77 1.25 1.49
N VAL A 135 9.77 1.75 2.19
CA VAL A 135 8.82 0.95 2.96
C VAL A 135 7.41 1.27 2.51
N THR A 136 6.60 0.25 2.26
CA THR A 136 5.19 0.37 1.92
C THR A 136 4.34 -0.04 3.10
N PHE A 137 3.44 0.83 3.56
CA PHE A 137 2.39 0.47 4.52
C PHE A 137 1.15 0.03 3.77
N TRP A 138 0.78 -1.22 3.94
CA TRP A 138 -0.42 -1.78 3.35
C TRP A 138 -1.51 -1.97 4.42
N PHE A 139 -2.66 -1.36 4.21
CA PHE A 139 -3.81 -1.45 5.11
C PHE A 139 -4.90 -2.29 4.45
N ALA A 140 -5.28 -3.40 5.09
CA ALA A 140 -6.44 -4.17 4.66
C ALA A 140 -7.72 -3.38 4.96
N ILE A 141 -8.42 -2.96 3.93
CA ILE A 141 -9.69 -2.22 4.03
C ILE A 141 -10.89 -3.16 4.03
N ASP A 142 -10.71 -4.34 3.47
CA ASP A 142 -11.64 -5.46 3.51
C ASP A 142 -10.95 -6.69 4.09
N SER A 143 -11.72 -7.71 4.47
CA SER A 143 -11.16 -9.00 4.86
C SER A 143 -10.37 -9.59 3.69
N ALA A 144 -9.10 -9.88 3.93
CA ALA A 144 -8.19 -10.42 2.92
C ALA A 144 -7.67 -11.79 3.35
N ASP A 145 -7.95 -12.81 2.54
CA ASP A 145 -7.54 -14.19 2.77
C ASP A 145 -7.04 -14.86 1.47
N GLU A 146 -6.72 -16.13 1.53
CA GLU A 146 -6.21 -16.86 0.37
C GLU A 146 -7.23 -17.01 -0.76
N GLU A 147 -8.51 -16.98 -0.47
CA GLU A 147 -9.58 -17.14 -1.45
C GLU A 147 -9.85 -15.86 -2.24
N ASN A 148 -9.64 -14.70 -1.61
CA ASN A 148 -9.86 -13.39 -2.23
C ASN A 148 -8.58 -12.63 -2.59
N GLY A 149 -7.41 -13.26 -2.41
CA GLY A 149 -6.15 -12.74 -2.93
C GLY A 149 -5.37 -11.84 -1.99
N CYS A 150 -5.20 -12.27 -0.73
CA CYS A 150 -4.33 -11.62 0.23
C CYS A 150 -2.89 -11.44 -0.29
N LEU A 151 -2.16 -10.52 0.32
CA LEU A 151 -0.73 -10.37 0.08
C LEU A 151 0.05 -11.59 0.60
N ARG A 152 1.12 -11.92 -0.13
CA ARG A 152 2.08 -12.94 0.25
C ARG A 152 3.49 -12.38 0.10
N TYR A 153 4.30 -12.51 1.13
CA TYR A 153 5.68 -12.02 1.15
C TYR A 153 6.67 -13.18 1.14
N ALA A 154 7.72 -13.06 0.32
CA ALA A 154 8.85 -13.96 0.37
C ALA A 154 9.83 -13.48 1.47
N ARG A 155 9.85 -14.19 2.59
CA ARG A 155 10.69 -13.85 3.74
C ARG A 155 12.16 -13.69 3.36
N GLY A 156 12.76 -12.57 3.78
CA GLY A 156 14.18 -12.26 3.54
C GLY A 156 14.53 -11.91 2.09
N SER A 157 13.54 -11.77 1.19
CA SER A 157 13.81 -11.48 -0.23
C SER A 157 14.46 -10.11 -0.46
N HIS A 158 14.26 -9.15 0.43
CA HIS A 158 14.87 -7.82 0.39
C HIS A 158 16.38 -7.83 0.53
N LEU A 159 16.96 -8.84 1.21
CA LEU A 159 18.41 -8.98 1.40
C LEU A 159 19.17 -9.27 0.10
N GLY A 160 18.47 -9.67 -0.94
CA GLY A 160 19.07 -9.95 -2.26
C GLY A 160 19.09 -8.77 -3.22
N GLY A 161 18.69 -7.56 -2.77
CA GLY A 161 18.53 -6.39 -3.61
C GLY A 161 17.42 -6.55 -4.66
N ILE A 162 17.28 -5.53 -5.53
CA ILE A 162 16.29 -5.54 -6.62
C ILE A 162 16.70 -6.59 -7.68
N ARG A 163 15.79 -7.49 -7.97
CA ARG A 163 15.96 -8.56 -8.96
C ARG A 163 15.38 -8.13 -10.31
N PRO A 164 15.86 -8.72 -11.43
CA PRO A 164 15.22 -8.54 -12.71
C PRO A 164 13.76 -8.96 -12.66
N HIS A 165 12.87 -8.11 -13.14
CA HIS A 165 11.46 -8.39 -13.30
C HIS A 165 11.16 -8.77 -14.75
N GLY A 166 10.25 -9.71 -14.95
CA GLY A 166 9.70 -9.98 -16.28
C GLY A 166 8.72 -8.88 -16.70
N CYS A 167 8.24 -8.95 -17.95
CA CYS A 167 7.14 -8.09 -18.38
C CYS A 167 5.90 -8.45 -17.56
N SER A 168 5.59 -7.63 -16.58
CA SER A 168 4.33 -7.70 -15.84
C SER A 168 3.40 -6.62 -16.39
N HIS A 169 2.21 -6.99 -16.78
CA HIS A 169 1.13 -6.03 -17.09
C HIS A 169 0.46 -5.62 -15.76
N ILE A 170 1.27 -5.04 -14.84
CA ILE A 170 0.77 -4.46 -13.61
C ILE A 170 0.39 -3.02 -13.90
#